data_c98c6a33d34811e8bf1d496fcc1e16c1
#
_entry.id   c98c6a33d34811e8bf1d496fcc1e16c1
#
_cell.length_a   1.000
_cell.length_b   1.000
_cell.length_c   1.000
_cell.angle_alpha   90.00
_cell.angle_beta   90.00
_cell.angle_gamma   90.00
#
_symmetry.space_group_name_H-M   'P 1'
#
loop_
_entity.id
_entity.type
_entity.pdbx_description
1 polymer ?
#
loop_
_entity_poly.entity_id
_entity_poly.type
_entity_poly.pdbx_seq_one_letter_code
_entity_poly.pdbx_strand_id
1 'polypeptide(L)'
;MNLNQSITVCPDVISQEVSGETVILDLNSENYFGLDEVGTRIWQLIEEKGNLQAIFDQLLTEYDVGEAQLLEDLEALLDQVADIGLVSLKPVD
;
A
#
# COMPACT_ATOMS: atom_id res chain seq x y z
N MET A 1 7.81 -4.37 -11.74
CA MET A 1 7.96 -4.24 -10.27
C MET A 1 8.59 -5.49 -9.70
N ASN A 2 9.55 -5.33 -8.81
CA ASN A 2 10.14 -6.46 -8.09
C ASN A 2 9.34 -6.69 -6.79
N LEU A 3 8.68 -7.84 -6.68
CA LEU A 3 7.89 -8.18 -5.51
C LEU A 3 8.73 -8.69 -4.33
N ASN A 4 10.00 -8.93 -4.55
CA ASN A 4 10.91 -9.40 -3.49
C ASN A 4 11.40 -8.22 -2.65
N GLN A 5 10.46 -7.53 -2.03
CA GLN A 5 10.70 -6.35 -1.22
C GLN A 5 9.83 -6.36 0.02
N SER A 6 10.35 -5.79 1.10
CA SER A 6 9.54 -5.48 2.28
C SER A 6 9.03 -4.05 2.15
N ILE A 7 7.89 -3.78 2.77
CA ILE A 7 7.28 -2.47 2.78
C ILE A 7 6.88 -2.11 4.22
N THR A 8 7.22 -0.90 4.63
CA THR A 8 6.97 -0.42 5.99
C THR A 8 6.31 0.95 5.93
N VAL A 9 5.27 1.14 6.74
CA VAL A 9 4.65 2.46 6.92
C VAL A 9 5.59 3.33 7.74
N CYS A 10 5.79 4.56 7.31
CA CYS A 10 6.67 5.49 8.04
C CYS A 10 6.08 5.83 9.41
N PRO A 11 6.94 6.03 10.44
CA PRO A 11 6.46 6.18 11.83
C PRO A 11 5.62 7.43 12.10
N ASP A 12 5.79 8.48 11.29
CA ASP A 12 5.03 9.72 11.48
C ASP A 12 3.78 9.81 10.63
N VAL A 13 3.27 8.65 10.21
CA VAL A 13 2.07 8.54 9.38
C VAL A 13 0.97 7.86 10.19
N ILE A 14 -0.19 8.48 10.24
CA ILE A 14 -1.38 7.88 10.86
C ILE A 14 -2.47 7.71 9.79
N SER A 15 -3.30 6.69 9.98
CA SER A 15 -4.38 6.41 9.04
C SER A 15 -5.67 6.13 9.80
N GLN A 16 -6.79 6.49 9.17
CA GLN A 16 -8.11 6.22 9.71
C GLN A 16 -9.01 5.71 8.61
N GLU A 17 -9.65 4.57 8.84
CA GLU A 17 -10.62 4.00 7.93
C GLU A 17 -12.01 4.47 8.30
N VAL A 18 -12.74 4.98 7.31
CA VAL A 18 -14.13 5.44 7.49
C VAL A 18 -14.94 4.90 6.31
N SER A 19 -15.89 4.02 6.59
CA SER A 19 -16.80 3.46 5.58
C SER A 19 -16.09 2.83 4.38
N GLY A 20 -15.02 2.10 4.63
CA GLY A 20 -14.28 1.39 3.58
C GLY A 20 -13.27 2.24 2.83
N GLU A 21 -13.13 3.51 3.18
CA GLU A 21 -12.12 4.39 2.63
C GLU A 21 -11.12 4.77 3.71
N THR A 22 -9.91 5.11 3.31
CA THR A 22 -8.85 5.45 4.26
C THR A 22 -8.37 6.87 4.02
N VAL A 23 -8.19 7.62 5.12
CA VAL A 23 -7.51 8.91 5.09
C VAL A 23 -6.19 8.73 5.83
N ILE A 24 -5.12 9.11 5.16
CA ILE A 24 -3.77 9.02 5.70
C ILE A 24 -3.27 10.44 5.96
N LEU A 25 -2.76 10.68 7.15
CA LEU A 25 -2.16 11.97 7.51
C LEU A 25 -0.67 11.79 7.75
N ASP A 26 0.12 12.57 7.04
CA ASP A 26 1.56 12.65 7.27
C ASP A 26 1.80 13.79 8.27
N LEU A 27 2.23 13.44 9.47
CA LEU A 27 2.43 14.41 10.56
C LEU A 27 3.59 15.38 10.28
N ASN A 28 4.54 14.99 9.45
CA ASN A 28 5.67 15.85 9.10
C ASN A 28 5.29 16.97 8.14
N SER A 29 4.54 16.65 7.10
CA SER A 29 4.14 17.62 6.08
C SER A 29 2.75 18.19 6.33
N GLU A 30 1.98 17.57 7.22
CA GLU A 30 0.57 17.89 7.50
C GLU A 30 -0.33 17.71 6.27
N ASN A 31 0.11 16.89 5.32
CA ASN A 31 -0.68 16.57 4.12
C ASN A 31 -1.53 15.33 4.34
N TYR A 32 -2.67 15.31 3.66
CA TYR A 32 -3.58 14.17 3.65
C TYR A 32 -3.48 13.41 2.35
N PHE A 33 -3.73 12.12 2.41
CA PHE A 33 -3.84 11.27 1.23
C PHE A 33 -5.04 10.34 1.41
N GLY A 34 -5.96 10.33 0.45
CA GLY A 34 -7.16 9.50 0.51
C GLY A 34 -7.02 8.24 -0.34
N LEU A 35 -7.50 7.12 0.17
CA LEU A 35 -7.54 5.84 -0.54
C LEU A 35 -8.98 5.39 -0.70
N ASP A 36 -9.31 4.86 -1.88
CA ASP A 36 -10.61 4.22 -2.14
C ASP A 36 -10.65 2.82 -1.50
N GLU A 37 -11.69 2.05 -1.79
CA GLU A 37 -11.85 0.71 -1.20
C GLU A 37 -10.68 -0.22 -1.53
N VAL A 38 -10.23 -0.23 -2.77
CA VAL A 38 -9.11 -1.08 -3.20
C VAL A 38 -7.81 -0.63 -2.54
N GLY A 39 -7.55 0.67 -2.57
CA GLY A 39 -6.37 1.24 -1.91
C GLY A 39 -6.38 0.99 -0.41
N THR A 40 -7.55 1.07 0.23
CA THR A 40 -7.73 0.77 1.64
C THR A 40 -7.34 -0.68 1.95
N ARG A 41 -7.78 -1.63 1.11
CA ARG A 41 -7.42 -3.02 1.31
C ARG A 41 -5.91 -3.25 1.15
N ILE A 42 -5.30 -2.61 0.16
CA ILE A 42 -3.86 -2.67 -0.03
C ILE A 42 -3.14 -2.11 1.21
N TRP A 43 -3.60 -0.98 1.73
CA TRP A 43 -3.01 -0.37 2.92
C TRP A 43 -3.10 -1.28 4.14
N GLN A 44 -4.25 -1.93 4.36
CA GLN A 44 -4.42 -2.91 5.43
C GLN A 44 -3.39 -4.04 5.32
N LEU A 45 -3.19 -4.55 4.10
CA LEU A 45 -2.23 -5.63 3.86
C LEU A 45 -0.79 -5.17 4.07
N ILE A 46 -0.47 -3.92 3.74
CA ILE A 46 0.85 -3.35 4.03
C ILE A 46 1.11 -3.39 5.54
N GLU A 47 0.16 -2.95 6.34
CA GLU A 47 0.28 -2.95 7.79
C GLU A 47 0.34 -4.35 8.38
N GLU A 48 -0.41 -5.28 7.80
CA GLU A 48 -0.53 -6.64 8.29
C GLU A 48 0.65 -7.53 7.90
N LYS A 49 1.06 -7.47 6.63
CA LYS A 49 2.04 -8.43 6.07
C LYS A 49 3.44 -7.87 5.89
N GLY A 50 3.57 -6.63 5.46
CA GLY A 50 4.87 -5.99 5.29
C GLY A 50 5.77 -6.58 4.18
N ASN A 51 5.22 -7.40 3.28
CA ASN A 51 5.95 -8.05 2.21
C ASN A 51 5.14 -7.99 0.91
N LEU A 52 5.74 -7.48 -0.16
CA LEU A 52 5.01 -7.24 -1.40
C LEU A 52 4.49 -8.52 -2.06
N GLN A 53 5.28 -9.60 -2.04
CA GLN A 53 4.83 -10.86 -2.63
C GLN A 53 3.61 -11.40 -1.91
N ALA A 54 3.62 -11.36 -0.58
CA ALA A 54 2.49 -11.82 0.23
C ALA A 54 1.24 -10.96 -0.01
N ILE A 55 1.42 -9.65 -0.14
CA ILE A 55 0.34 -8.71 -0.43
C ILE A 55 -0.26 -9.01 -1.80
N PHE A 56 0.59 -9.17 -2.81
CA PHE A 56 0.16 -9.47 -4.17
C PHE A 56 -0.60 -10.79 -4.24
N ASP A 57 -0.06 -11.84 -3.61
CA ASP A 57 -0.69 -13.16 -3.58
C ASP A 57 -2.06 -13.11 -2.92
N GLN A 58 -2.19 -12.37 -1.82
CA GLN A 58 -3.47 -12.21 -1.12
C GLN A 58 -4.49 -11.47 -1.98
N LEU A 59 -4.07 -10.40 -2.66
CA LEU A 59 -4.97 -9.65 -3.53
C LEU A 59 -5.47 -10.48 -4.70
N LEU A 60 -4.63 -11.37 -5.24
CA LEU A 60 -5.05 -12.28 -6.31
C LEU A 60 -6.16 -13.24 -5.87
N THR A 61 -6.23 -13.57 -4.58
CA THR A 61 -7.30 -14.43 -4.06
C THR A 61 -8.59 -13.64 -3.78
N GLU A 62 -8.48 -12.34 -3.55
CA GLU A 62 -9.63 -11.50 -3.17
C GLU A 62 -10.32 -10.84 -4.36
N TYR A 63 -9.57 -10.55 -5.42
CA TYR A 63 -10.09 -9.83 -6.58
C TYR A 63 -9.99 -10.68 -7.84
N ASP A 64 -11.04 -10.65 -8.64
CA ASP A 64 -11.10 -11.35 -9.94
C ASP A 64 -10.47 -10.45 -11.00
N VAL A 65 -9.15 -10.36 -11.00
CA VAL A 65 -8.40 -9.53 -11.95
C VAL A 65 -7.15 -10.29 -12.38
N GLY A 66 -6.68 -10.00 -13.61
CA GLY A 66 -5.47 -10.61 -14.13
C GLY A 66 -4.22 -10.15 -13.38
N GLU A 67 -3.21 -11.03 -13.30
CA GLU A 67 -1.98 -10.74 -12.58
C GLU A 67 -1.29 -9.48 -13.10
N ALA A 68 -1.23 -9.30 -14.42
CA ALA A 68 -0.56 -8.14 -15.02
C ALA A 68 -1.25 -6.84 -14.66
N GLN A 69 -2.58 -6.82 -14.68
CA GLN A 69 -3.35 -5.64 -14.31
C GLN A 69 -3.20 -5.31 -12.83
N LEU A 70 -3.26 -6.33 -11.98
CA LEU A 70 -3.10 -6.13 -10.54
C LEU A 70 -1.71 -5.61 -10.21
N LEU A 71 -0.68 -6.16 -10.85
CA LEU A 71 0.69 -5.71 -10.63
C LEU A 71 0.87 -4.25 -11.03
N GLU A 72 0.29 -3.85 -12.17
CA GLU A 72 0.35 -2.48 -12.64
C GLU A 72 -0.35 -1.52 -11.67
N ASP A 73 -1.54 -1.89 -11.19
CA ASP A 73 -2.31 -1.07 -10.26
C ASP A 73 -1.60 -0.95 -8.91
N LEU A 74 -1.05 -2.05 -8.41
CA LEU A 74 -0.31 -2.07 -7.16
C LEU A 74 0.95 -1.20 -7.26
N GLU A 75 1.70 -1.33 -8.35
CA GLU A 75 2.89 -0.52 -8.57
C GLU A 75 2.55 0.97 -8.62
N ALA A 76 1.49 1.34 -9.33
CA ALA A 76 1.07 2.73 -9.44
C ALA A 76 0.75 3.34 -8.08
N LEU A 77 0.02 2.61 -7.22
CA LEU A 77 -0.31 3.09 -5.89
C LEU A 77 0.93 3.19 -5.01
N LEU A 78 1.78 2.16 -5.03
CA LEU A 78 2.99 2.15 -4.21
C LEU A 78 3.97 3.25 -4.60
N ASP A 79 4.08 3.54 -5.91
CA ASP A 79 4.91 4.64 -6.37
C ASP A 79 4.42 5.98 -5.82
N GLN A 80 3.10 6.19 -5.79
CA GLN A 80 2.50 7.40 -5.23
C GLN A 80 2.80 7.54 -3.74
N VAL A 81 2.52 6.50 -2.96
CA VAL A 81 2.66 6.59 -1.49
C VAL A 81 4.13 6.60 -1.06
N ALA A 82 5.01 5.96 -1.81
CA ALA A 82 6.45 6.00 -1.53
C ALA A 82 7.03 7.38 -1.89
N ASP A 83 6.60 7.95 -3.02
CA ASP A 83 7.08 9.23 -3.49
C ASP A 83 6.76 10.37 -2.51
N ILE A 84 5.61 10.32 -1.87
CA ILE A 84 5.22 11.33 -0.88
C ILE A 84 5.66 10.97 0.54
N GLY A 85 6.39 9.88 0.72
CA GLY A 85 7.03 9.54 1.99
C GLY A 85 6.16 8.79 3.00
N LEU A 86 5.06 8.17 2.57
CA LEU A 86 4.19 7.44 3.50
C LEU A 86 4.69 6.04 3.81
N VAL A 87 5.44 5.43 2.90
CA VAL A 87 5.99 4.08 3.07
C VAL A 87 7.43 4.06 2.58
N SER A 88 8.19 3.06 3.03
CA SER A 88 9.52 2.78 2.49
C SER A 88 9.60 1.34 2.03
N LEU A 89 10.32 1.11 0.94
CA LEU A 89 10.51 -0.19 0.33
C LEU A 89 11.98 -0.59 0.44
N LYS A 90 12.23 -1.85 0.79
CA LYS A 90 13.59 -2.39 0.89
C LYS A 90 13.63 -3.78 0.27
N PRO A 91 14.71 -4.12 -0.46
CA PRO A 91 14.88 -5.49 -0.95
C PRO A 91 14.91 -6.49 0.20
N VAL A 92 14.34 -7.65 -0.03
CA VAL A 92 14.43 -8.78 0.91
C VAL A 92 15.68 -9.57 0.59
N ASP A 93 16.50 -9.81 1.60
CA ASP A 93 17.73 -10.58 1.44
C ASP A 93 17.45 -12.09 1.37
#